data_8a9f177073bb7ee13c07b768a579975d
#
_entry.id   8a9f177073bb7ee13c07b768a579975d
#
_cell.length_a   1.000
_cell.length_b   1.000
_cell.length_c   1.000
_cell.angle_alpha   90.00
_cell.angle_beta   90.00
_cell.angle_gamma   90.00
#
_symmetry.space_group_name_H-M   'P 1'
#
loop_
_entity.id
_entity.type
_entity.pdbx_description
1 polymer ?
#
loop_
_entity_poly.entity_id
_entity_poly.type
_entity_poly.pdbx_seq_one_letter_code
_entity_poly.pdbx_strand_id
1 'polypeptide(L)'
;MRTVRRRELLGAAGAALALAAGTRARRAFGAEPVDLALVLAADVSRSINDDEFQLQRNGYAAAITSAAVLNAIGQGERRAIALCYNEWAGEGEEKVLLDWAVLRDKDSAQAFADKLLAQPRAYLGRTAIGSAIEFSMNLLAESGFDAPRHVIDVSGDGTSNQGDEVTATRDAAVAAGTTINGLAIFNKRAAALGGYLAAHTNPPGGIAKYYQTNVIGGPGAFVEQIDDFNSFGEAMIRKLVSEIACAEPAGDGAKAG
;
A
#
# COMPACT_ATOMS: atom_id res chain seq x y z
N MET A 1 75.25 -45.34 -20.94
CA MET A 1 75.49 -45.61 -19.50
C MET A 1 74.45 -44.82 -18.72
N ARG A 2 73.50 -45.55 -18.15
CA ARG A 2 73.07 -45.54 -16.70
C ARG A 2 72.72 -44.12 -16.20
N THR A 3 71.58 -43.83 -15.62
CA THR A 3 70.69 -44.59 -14.70
C THR A 3 69.39 -43.88 -14.48
N VAL A 4 68.36 -44.67 -14.31
CA VAL A 4 66.99 -44.38 -13.84
C VAL A 4 66.99 -43.93 -12.38
N ARG A 5 66.13 -42.97 -11.99
CA ARG A 5 65.45 -42.98 -10.68
C ARG A 5 64.21 -42.07 -10.76
N ARG A 6 63.07 -42.72 -10.73
CA ARG A 6 62.04 -42.88 -9.67
C ARG A 6 61.39 -41.56 -9.21
N ARG A 7 60.13 -41.50 -9.62
CA ARG A 7 58.85 -41.18 -8.95
C ARG A 7 58.97 -40.71 -7.52
N GLU A 8 58.35 -39.59 -7.24
CA GLU A 8 57.51 -39.44 -6.06
C GLU A 8 56.28 -38.60 -6.37
N LEU A 9 55.12 -39.21 -6.14
CA LEU A 9 53.79 -38.61 -6.13
C LEU A 9 53.59 -37.92 -4.79
N LEU A 10 53.31 -36.62 -4.81
CA LEU A 10 52.73 -35.96 -3.64
C LEU A 10 51.36 -35.39 -4.05
N GLY A 11 50.35 -35.98 -3.46
CA GLY A 11 48.98 -35.58 -3.64
C GLY A 11 48.69 -34.19 -3.04
N ALA A 12 48.08 -33.34 -3.84
CA ALA A 12 47.45 -32.15 -3.35
C ALA A 12 45.98 -32.42 -3.06
N ALA A 13 45.66 -32.53 -1.76
CA ALA A 13 44.29 -32.58 -1.30
C ALA A 13 43.61 -31.22 -1.54
N GLY A 14 42.73 -31.19 -2.54
CA GLY A 14 41.85 -30.05 -2.77
C GLY A 14 40.78 -29.97 -1.70
N ALA A 15 40.87 -29.00 -0.82
CA ALA A 15 39.78 -28.66 0.09
C ALA A 15 38.65 -27.96 -0.71
N ALA A 16 37.58 -28.70 -1.00
CA ALA A 16 36.36 -28.12 -1.52
C ALA A 16 35.65 -27.36 -0.38
N LEU A 17 35.73 -26.03 -0.41
CA LEU A 17 34.87 -25.19 0.40
C LEU A 17 33.44 -25.31 -0.15
N ALA A 18 32.59 -26.06 0.53
CA ALA A 18 31.15 -26.04 0.30
C ALA A 18 30.61 -24.71 0.85
N LEU A 19 30.32 -23.74 -0.03
CA LEU A 19 29.45 -22.63 0.28
C LEU A 19 28.05 -23.21 0.55
N ALA A 20 27.69 -23.35 1.82
CA ALA A 20 26.32 -23.59 2.21
C ALA A 20 25.54 -22.30 1.93
N ALA A 21 24.97 -22.18 0.74
CA ALA A 21 23.90 -21.24 0.47
C ALA A 21 22.75 -21.63 1.38
N GLY A 22 22.60 -20.89 2.47
CA GLY A 22 21.45 -20.98 3.37
C GLY A 22 20.21 -20.51 2.64
N THR A 23 19.62 -21.39 1.84
CA THR A 23 18.22 -21.24 1.43
C THR A 23 17.40 -21.35 2.72
N ARG A 24 17.00 -20.19 3.24
CA ARG A 24 15.90 -20.14 4.21
C ARG A 24 14.75 -20.86 3.53
N ALA A 25 14.50 -22.09 3.92
CA ALA A 25 13.29 -22.80 3.58
C ALA A 25 12.13 -21.93 4.10
N ARG A 26 11.48 -21.17 3.21
CA ARG A 26 10.14 -20.66 3.47
C ARG A 26 9.33 -21.90 3.79
N ARG A 27 8.98 -22.06 5.07
CA ARG A 27 7.99 -23.06 5.46
C ARG A 27 6.79 -22.78 4.57
N ALA A 28 6.39 -23.77 3.78
CA ALA A 28 5.11 -23.82 3.12
C ALA A 28 4.02 -24.01 4.19
N PHE A 29 3.80 -22.99 5.03
CA PHE A 29 2.52 -22.77 5.65
C PHE A 29 1.63 -22.31 4.51
N GLY A 30 0.45 -22.93 4.34
CA GLY A 30 -0.54 -22.43 3.40
C GLY A 30 -0.73 -20.93 3.65
N ALA A 31 -0.93 -20.16 2.59
CA ALA A 31 -1.14 -18.72 2.68
C ALA A 31 -2.21 -18.43 3.73
N GLU A 32 -1.95 -17.47 4.64
CA GLU A 32 -2.92 -17.13 5.69
C GLU A 32 -4.18 -16.53 5.04
N PRO A 33 -5.40 -17.10 5.29
CA PRO A 33 -6.60 -16.62 4.65
C PRO A 33 -7.11 -15.34 5.31
N VAL A 34 -7.37 -14.31 4.47
CA VAL A 34 -7.96 -13.03 4.86
C VAL A 34 -9.02 -12.60 3.84
N ASP A 35 -9.98 -11.77 4.24
CA ASP A 35 -11.04 -11.29 3.35
C ASP A 35 -10.54 -10.26 2.34
N LEU A 36 -9.46 -9.56 2.70
CA LEU A 36 -8.89 -8.45 1.94
C LEU A 36 -7.40 -8.32 2.24
N ALA A 37 -6.57 -8.17 1.21
CA ALA A 37 -5.23 -7.62 1.32
C ALA A 37 -5.26 -6.15 0.88
N LEU A 38 -4.97 -5.24 1.82
CA LEU A 38 -5.08 -3.79 1.65
C LEU A 38 -3.73 -3.11 1.86
N VAL A 39 -3.31 -2.31 0.90
CA VAL A 39 -2.18 -1.40 1.03
C VAL A 39 -2.70 0.02 1.21
N LEU A 40 -2.36 0.66 2.32
CA LEU A 40 -2.56 2.09 2.55
C LEU A 40 -1.32 2.83 2.03
N ALA A 41 -1.46 3.52 0.91
CA ALA A 41 -0.41 4.30 0.27
C ALA A 41 -0.62 5.79 0.56
N ALA A 42 0.10 6.31 1.55
CA ALA A 42 -0.09 7.67 2.07
C ALA A 42 0.89 8.65 1.46
N ASP A 43 0.37 9.69 0.81
CA ASP A 43 1.15 10.84 0.35
C ASP A 43 1.77 11.59 1.54
N VAL A 44 3.07 11.78 1.48
CA VAL A 44 3.82 12.63 2.42
C VAL A 44 4.66 13.65 1.67
N SER A 45 4.25 14.03 0.47
CA SER A 45 4.91 15.01 -0.37
C SER A 45 4.91 16.42 0.26
N ARG A 46 5.68 17.32 -0.32
CA ARG A 46 5.96 18.67 0.21
C ARG A 46 4.72 19.57 0.33
N SER A 47 3.63 19.29 -0.38
CA SER A 47 2.37 20.01 -0.27
C SER A 47 1.73 19.88 1.12
N ILE A 48 2.01 18.77 1.80
CA ILE A 48 1.51 18.46 3.15
C ILE A 48 2.52 18.96 4.18
N ASN A 49 2.12 19.92 5.03
CA ASN A 49 2.95 20.40 6.12
C ASN A 49 2.93 19.44 7.33
N ASP A 50 3.70 19.77 8.37
CA ASP A 50 3.84 18.87 9.52
C ASP A 50 2.55 18.71 10.33
N ASP A 51 1.73 19.78 10.46
CA ASP A 51 0.45 19.71 11.15
C ASP A 51 -0.54 18.85 10.36
N GLU A 52 -0.62 19.03 9.04
CA GLU A 52 -1.44 18.22 8.12
C GLU A 52 -1.00 16.75 8.12
N PHE A 53 0.32 16.49 8.14
CA PHE A 53 0.86 15.16 8.28
C PHE A 53 0.45 14.50 9.61
N GLN A 54 0.49 15.22 10.73
CA GLN A 54 0.03 14.68 12.01
C GLN A 54 -1.47 14.38 12.00
N LEU A 55 -2.30 15.23 11.40
CA LEU A 55 -3.74 14.97 11.24
C LEU A 55 -3.98 13.70 10.41
N GLN A 56 -3.25 13.53 9.30
CA GLN A 56 -3.32 12.34 8.46
C GLN A 56 -2.93 11.08 9.24
N ARG A 57 -1.78 11.10 9.93
CA ARG A 57 -1.26 9.97 10.67
C ARG A 57 -2.18 9.56 11.83
N ASN A 58 -2.65 10.54 12.61
CA ASN A 58 -3.62 10.33 13.68
C ASN A 58 -4.96 9.82 13.14
N GLY A 59 -5.38 10.32 11.97
CA GLY A 59 -6.60 9.90 11.32
C GLY A 59 -6.57 8.43 10.88
N TYR A 60 -5.47 7.95 10.32
CA TYR A 60 -5.27 6.53 10.02
C TYR A 60 -5.36 5.68 11.30
N ALA A 61 -4.63 6.04 12.35
CA ALA A 61 -4.63 5.30 13.61
C ALA A 61 -6.04 5.24 14.23
N ALA A 62 -6.76 6.35 14.25
CA ALA A 62 -8.13 6.43 14.75
C ALA A 62 -9.10 5.59 13.90
N ALA A 63 -8.97 5.61 12.58
CA ALA A 63 -9.82 4.84 11.68
C ALA A 63 -9.62 3.34 11.87
N ILE A 64 -8.38 2.88 11.87
CA ILE A 64 -8.02 1.46 12.03
C ILE A 64 -8.55 0.88 13.35
N THR A 65 -8.53 1.67 14.44
CA THR A 65 -8.98 1.25 15.77
C THR A 65 -10.46 1.51 16.02
N SER A 66 -11.19 2.12 15.09
CA SER A 66 -12.60 2.47 15.27
C SER A 66 -13.51 1.25 15.35
N ALA A 67 -14.56 1.35 16.14
CA ALA A 67 -15.57 0.28 16.27
C ALA A 67 -16.23 -0.03 14.91
N ALA A 68 -16.39 0.97 14.03
CA ALA A 68 -17.00 0.78 12.72
C ALA A 68 -16.14 -0.11 11.81
N VAL A 69 -14.82 0.15 11.74
CA VAL A 69 -13.87 -0.65 10.97
C VAL A 69 -13.73 -2.06 11.54
N LEU A 70 -13.61 -2.20 12.88
CA LEU A 70 -13.54 -3.51 13.52
C LEU A 70 -14.83 -4.34 13.29
N ASN A 71 -16.00 -3.71 13.32
CA ASN A 71 -17.26 -4.37 12.99
C ASN A 71 -17.29 -4.82 11.53
N ALA A 72 -16.81 -3.99 10.58
CA ALA A 72 -16.74 -4.36 9.18
C ALA A 72 -15.82 -5.59 8.96
N ILE A 73 -14.64 -5.62 9.60
CA ILE A 73 -13.75 -6.79 9.59
C ILE A 73 -14.46 -8.03 10.16
N GLY A 74 -15.15 -7.87 11.29
CA GLY A 74 -15.85 -8.98 11.97
C GLY A 74 -17.03 -9.57 11.20
N GLN A 75 -17.56 -8.86 10.19
CA GLN A 75 -18.63 -9.33 9.31
C GLN A 75 -18.13 -10.08 8.07
N GLY A 76 -16.83 -10.03 7.77
CA GLY A 76 -16.23 -10.80 6.69
C GLY A 76 -16.30 -12.31 6.93
N GLU A 77 -16.17 -13.11 5.89
CA GLU A 77 -16.20 -14.57 5.97
C GLU A 77 -15.05 -15.11 6.83
N ARG A 78 -13.85 -14.57 6.63
CA ARG A 78 -12.61 -14.95 7.32
C ARG A 78 -12.37 -14.09 8.58
N ARG A 79 -13.14 -13.01 8.73
CA ARG A 79 -13.07 -12.06 9.85
C ARG A 79 -11.67 -11.52 10.10
N ALA A 80 -10.95 -11.30 9.03
CA ALA A 80 -9.58 -10.80 9.06
C ALA A 80 -9.23 -10.09 7.76
N ILE A 81 -8.45 -9.02 7.86
CA ILE A 81 -7.80 -8.37 6.72
C ILE A 81 -6.29 -8.36 6.92
N ALA A 82 -5.53 -8.42 5.83
CA ALA A 82 -4.11 -8.11 5.85
C ALA A 82 -3.92 -6.64 5.47
N LEU A 83 -3.21 -5.89 6.29
CA LEU A 83 -2.97 -4.46 6.13
C LEU A 83 -1.47 -4.17 6.08
N CYS A 84 -1.05 -3.38 5.08
CA CYS A 84 0.28 -2.82 4.95
C CYS A 84 0.17 -1.30 4.84
N TYR A 85 1.13 -0.56 5.41
CA TYR A 85 1.16 0.90 5.31
C TYR A 85 2.50 1.37 4.74
N ASN A 86 2.44 2.10 3.64
CA ASN A 86 3.59 2.77 3.06
C ASN A 86 3.38 4.29 2.97
N GLU A 87 4.47 5.02 3.01
CA GLU A 87 4.52 6.44 2.69
C GLU A 87 5.28 6.62 1.39
N TRP A 88 4.80 7.58 0.59
CA TRP A 88 5.41 7.93 -0.67
C TRP A 88 5.43 9.44 -0.91
N ALA A 89 6.36 9.89 -1.76
CA ALA A 89 6.46 11.27 -2.21
C ALA A 89 6.92 11.32 -3.68
N GLY A 90 8.18 11.67 -3.96
CA GLY A 90 8.75 11.67 -5.31
C GLY A 90 9.11 10.28 -5.81
N GLU A 91 9.59 10.21 -7.05
CA GLU A 91 10.10 8.99 -7.67
C GLU A 91 11.27 8.41 -6.88
N GLY A 92 11.20 7.13 -6.50
CA GLY A 92 12.17 6.45 -5.65
C GLY A 92 12.05 6.82 -4.16
N GLU A 93 11.00 7.55 -3.77
CA GLU A 93 10.69 7.91 -2.40
C GLU A 93 9.45 7.16 -1.90
N GLU A 94 9.46 5.83 -1.98
CA GLU A 94 8.46 4.93 -1.43
C GLU A 94 9.07 4.10 -0.31
N LYS A 95 8.35 3.95 0.81
CA LYS A 95 8.84 3.22 1.97
C LYS A 95 7.72 2.50 2.71
N VAL A 96 7.86 1.22 2.91
CA VAL A 96 7.04 0.47 3.87
C VAL A 96 7.40 0.93 5.28
N LEU A 97 6.47 1.55 5.99
CA LEU A 97 6.62 1.90 7.40
C LEU A 97 6.13 0.78 8.31
N LEU A 98 5.03 0.15 7.94
CA LEU A 98 4.52 -1.04 8.60
C LEU A 98 4.32 -2.15 7.58
N ASP A 99 5.08 -3.20 7.73
CA ASP A 99 4.93 -4.42 6.98
C ASP A 99 3.58 -5.08 7.27
N TRP A 100 3.20 -6.05 6.46
CA TRP A 100 1.94 -6.75 6.55
C TRP A 100 1.60 -7.21 7.96
N ALA A 101 0.41 -6.88 8.41
CA ALA A 101 -0.16 -7.34 9.67
C ALA A 101 -1.61 -7.79 9.45
N VAL A 102 -2.00 -8.87 10.13
CA VAL A 102 -3.38 -9.34 10.09
C VAL A 102 -4.16 -8.67 11.21
N LEU A 103 -5.22 -7.94 10.82
CA LEU A 103 -6.16 -7.28 11.71
C LEU A 103 -7.44 -8.10 11.79
N ARG A 104 -7.85 -8.47 12.99
CA ARG A 104 -9.08 -9.25 13.24
C ARG A 104 -9.85 -8.83 14.50
N ASP A 105 -9.21 -8.05 15.35
CA ASP A 105 -9.74 -7.63 16.65
C ASP A 105 -9.12 -6.28 17.09
N LYS A 106 -9.58 -5.79 18.24
CA LYS A 106 -9.12 -4.54 18.79
C LYS A 106 -7.63 -4.55 19.12
N ASP A 107 -7.09 -5.66 19.60
CA ASP A 107 -5.71 -5.74 20.05
C ASP A 107 -4.75 -5.68 18.87
N SER A 108 -5.04 -6.40 17.79
CA SER A 108 -4.27 -6.36 16.53
C SER A 108 -4.34 -4.98 15.87
N ALA A 109 -5.50 -4.34 15.85
CA ALA A 109 -5.68 -2.99 15.33
C ALA A 109 -4.93 -1.94 16.16
N GLN A 110 -5.01 -2.02 17.50
CA GLN A 110 -4.30 -1.11 18.39
C GLN A 110 -2.79 -1.25 18.25
N ALA A 111 -2.29 -2.49 18.19
CA ALA A 111 -0.87 -2.75 18.00
C ALA A 111 -0.34 -2.18 16.67
N PHE A 112 -1.13 -2.22 15.61
CA PHE A 112 -0.80 -1.60 14.32
C PHE A 112 -0.77 -0.07 14.44
N ALA A 113 -1.81 0.52 15.03
CA ALA A 113 -1.93 1.97 15.22
C ALA A 113 -0.79 2.54 16.08
N ASP A 114 -0.45 1.89 17.18
CA ASP A 114 0.65 2.32 18.07
C ASP A 114 2.00 2.32 17.33
N LYS A 115 2.26 1.28 16.54
CA LYS A 115 3.46 1.21 15.70
C LYS A 115 3.46 2.31 14.63
N LEU A 116 2.31 2.60 14.03
CA LEU A 116 2.17 3.65 13.02
C LEU A 116 2.52 5.02 13.61
N LEU A 117 1.95 5.35 14.76
CA LEU A 117 2.19 6.63 15.44
C LEU A 117 3.64 6.82 15.89
N ALA A 118 4.37 5.73 16.13
CA ALA A 118 5.78 5.77 16.53
C ALA A 118 6.76 6.00 15.37
N GLN A 119 6.30 5.90 14.11
CA GLN A 119 7.18 6.06 12.95
C GLN A 119 7.46 7.54 12.64
N PRO A 120 8.67 7.92 12.26
CA PRO A 120 8.92 9.24 11.69
C PRO A 120 8.32 9.34 10.28
N ARG A 121 8.09 10.56 9.79
CA ARG A 121 7.75 10.82 8.39
C ARG A 121 8.90 10.36 7.49
N ALA A 122 8.57 9.65 6.40
CA ALA A 122 9.58 9.07 5.53
C ALA A 122 10.26 10.10 4.62
N TYR A 123 9.48 10.96 3.98
CA TYR A 123 9.94 11.83 2.89
C TYR A 123 9.30 13.21 2.91
N LEU A 124 9.84 14.11 2.07
CA LEU A 124 9.35 15.47 1.81
C LEU A 124 9.50 15.85 0.32
N GLY A 125 9.41 14.88 -0.56
CA GLY A 125 9.69 15.02 -1.98
C GLY A 125 8.57 15.64 -2.82
N ARG A 126 8.55 15.30 -4.09
CA ARG A 126 7.50 15.63 -5.06
C ARG A 126 6.33 14.67 -4.90
N THR A 127 5.50 14.53 -5.94
CA THR A 127 4.29 13.70 -5.94
C THR A 127 4.34 12.73 -7.12
N ALA A 128 4.65 11.45 -6.85
CA ALA A 128 4.81 10.39 -7.84
C ALA A 128 3.75 9.31 -7.65
N ILE A 129 2.48 9.62 -8.00
CA ILE A 129 1.34 8.70 -7.77
C ILE A 129 1.51 7.40 -8.56
N GLY A 130 2.00 7.46 -9.81
CA GLY A 130 2.22 6.26 -10.61
C GLY A 130 3.21 5.30 -9.95
N SER A 131 4.35 5.81 -9.50
CA SER A 131 5.37 5.00 -8.80
C SER A 131 4.85 4.45 -7.46
N ALA A 132 4.02 5.21 -6.73
CA ALA A 132 3.36 4.74 -5.51
C ALA A 132 2.39 3.56 -5.79
N ILE A 133 1.65 3.60 -6.90
CA ILE A 133 0.79 2.50 -7.33
C ILE A 133 1.64 1.27 -7.70
N GLU A 134 2.70 1.44 -8.51
CA GLU A 134 3.59 0.33 -8.90
C GLU A 134 4.24 -0.32 -7.67
N PHE A 135 4.76 0.50 -6.75
CA PHE A 135 5.32 0.01 -5.49
C PHE A 135 4.30 -0.80 -4.67
N SER A 136 3.07 -0.30 -4.56
CA SER A 136 1.99 -0.97 -3.83
C SER A 136 1.53 -2.27 -4.50
N MET A 137 1.54 -2.35 -5.84
CA MET A 137 1.29 -3.59 -6.58
C MET A 137 2.31 -4.68 -6.24
N ASN A 138 3.59 -4.31 -6.17
CA ASN A 138 4.66 -5.24 -5.81
C ASN A 138 4.47 -5.75 -4.38
N LEU A 139 4.07 -4.90 -3.43
CA LEU A 139 3.72 -5.32 -2.07
C LEU A 139 2.58 -6.33 -2.04
N LEU A 140 1.52 -6.11 -2.82
CA LEU A 140 0.40 -7.06 -2.93
C LEU A 140 0.83 -8.40 -3.52
N ALA A 141 1.62 -8.38 -4.60
CA ALA A 141 2.12 -9.58 -5.26
C ALA A 141 3.02 -10.43 -4.34
N GLU A 142 3.75 -9.79 -3.43
CA GLU A 142 4.67 -10.44 -2.48
C GLU A 142 4.03 -10.70 -1.11
N SER A 143 2.79 -10.32 -0.88
CA SER A 143 2.12 -10.37 0.42
C SER A 143 2.05 -11.76 1.04
N GLY A 144 1.87 -12.79 0.20
CA GLY A 144 1.78 -14.18 0.62
C GLY A 144 0.48 -14.56 1.33
N PHE A 145 -0.55 -13.70 1.30
CA PHE A 145 -1.89 -14.01 1.83
C PHE A 145 -2.78 -14.67 0.77
N ASP A 146 -3.69 -15.52 1.24
CA ASP A 146 -4.82 -15.99 0.44
C ASP A 146 -5.98 -15.00 0.63
N ALA A 147 -6.04 -13.99 -0.24
CA ALA A 147 -7.04 -12.93 -0.21
C ALA A 147 -7.84 -12.92 -1.52
N PRO A 148 -9.18 -13.00 -1.48
CA PRO A 148 -10.00 -12.89 -2.70
C PRO A 148 -9.98 -11.48 -3.29
N ARG A 149 -9.57 -10.48 -2.51
CA ARG A 149 -9.56 -9.07 -2.91
C ARG A 149 -8.22 -8.43 -2.60
N HIS A 150 -7.69 -7.70 -3.58
CA HIS A 150 -6.48 -6.89 -3.47
C HIS A 150 -6.84 -5.44 -3.71
N VAL A 151 -6.53 -4.57 -2.74
CA VAL A 151 -6.90 -3.14 -2.81
C VAL A 151 -5.68 -2.28 -2.48
N ILE A 152 -5.52 -1.20 -3.25
CA ILE A 152 -4.61 -0.10 -2.94
C ILE A 152 -5.48 1.13 -2.62
N ASP A 153 -5.29 1.68 -1.43
CA ASP A 153 -5.88 2.96 -1.03
C ASP A 153 -4.84 4.07 -1.18
N VAL A 154 -5.02 4.93 -2.18
CA VAL A 154 -4.12 6.05 -2.45
C VAL A 154 -4.70 7.32 -1.85
N SER A 155 -4.08 7.86 -0.81
CA SER A 155 -4.43 9.18 -0.26
C SER A 155 -3.43 10.25 -0.67
N GLY A 156 -3.90 11.44 -1.02
CA GLY A 156 -3.03 12.57 -1.33
C GLY A 156 -3.80 13.86 -1.64
N ASP A 157 -3.05 14.97 -1.68
CA ASP A 157 -3.58 16.32 -1.84
C ASP A 157 -3.18 17.01 -3.16
N GLY A 158 -2.48 16.28 -4.06
CA GLY A 158 -1.97 16.84 -5.30
C GLY A 158 -2.04 15.92 -6.52
N THR A 159 -1.79 16.52 -7.69
CA THR A 159 -1.65 15.79 -8.94
C THR A 159 -0.26 15.16 -9.04
N SER A 160 -0.10 14.08 -9.81
CA SER A 160 1.25 13.55 -10.09
C SER A 160 2.08 14.58 -10.86
N ASN A 161 3.33 14.76 -10.47
CA ASN A 161 4.27 15.70 -11.10
C ASN A 161 5.68 15.10 -11.29
N GLN A 162 5.82 13.82 -11.01
CA GLN A 162 7.05 13.04 -11.18
C GLN A 162 6.71 11.55 -11.27
N GLY A 163 7.69 10.73 -11.67
CA GLY A 163 7.59 9.28 -11.71
C GLY A 163 6.76 8.75 -12.87
N ASP A 164 6.26 7.54 -12.71
CA ASP A 164 5.55 6.81 -13.74
C ASP A 164 4.22 7.47 -14.14
N GLU A 165 3.77 7.16 -15.36
CA GLU A 165 2.51 7.67 -15.87
C GLU A 165 1.34 6.99 -15.11
N VAL A 166 0.50 7.81 -14.46
CA VAL A 166 -0.51 7.37 -13.48
C VAL A 166 -1.52 6.42 -14.11
N THR A 167 -2.04 6.75 -15.31
CA THR A 167 -3.08 5.96 -15.94
C THR A 167 -2.54 4.62 -16.44
N ALA A 168 -1.29 4.56 -16.87
CA ALA A 168 -0.66 3.32 -17.30
C ALA A 168 -0.44 2.36 -16.12
N THR A 169 0.08 2.86 -14.99
CA THR A 169 0.27 2.04 -13.79
C THR A 169 -1.06 1.61 -13.18
N ARG A 170 -2.07 2.51 -13.14
CA ARG A 170 -3.44 2.15 -12.76
C ARG A 170 -4.00 1.02 -13.61
N ASP A 171 -3.90 1.14 -14.93
CA ASP A 171 -4.45 0.15 -15.85
C ASP A 171 -3.73 -1.21 -15.71
N ALA A 172 -2.42 -1.20 -15.47
CA ALA A 172 -1.64 -2.40 -15.16
C ALA A 172 -2.11 -3.06 -13.85
N ALA A 173 -2.37 -2.27 -12.79
CA ALA A 173 -2.89 -2.77 -11.52
C ALA A 173 -4.29 -3.42 -11.69
N VAL A 174 -5.17 -2.76 -12.42
CA VAL A 174 -6.51 -3.27 -12.72
C VAL A 174 -6.44 -4.56 -13.53
N ALA A 175 -5.56 -4.63 -14.53
CA ALA A 175 -5.34 -5.85 -15.31
C ALA A 175 -4.79 -7.01 -14.47
N ALA A 176 -4.07 -6.72 -13.39
CA ALA A 176 -3.60 -7.68 -12.39
C ALA A 176 -4.67 -8.07 -11.35
N GLY A 177 -5.91 -7.56 -11.46
CA GLY A 177 -7.01 -7.85 -10.53
C GLY A 177 -7.03 -6.99 -9.26
N THR A 178 -6.27 -5.90 -9.23
CA THR A 178 -6.23 -4.98 -8.09
C THR A 178 -7.25 -3.85 -8.27
N THR A 179 -7.97 -3.52 -7.22
CA THR A 179 -8.80 -2.30 -7.15
C THR A 179 -7.99 -1.17 -6.53
N ILE A 180 -8.04 0.02 -7.12
CA ILE A 180 -7.42 1.23 -6.57
C ILE A 180 -8.52 2.21 -6.18
N ASN A 181 -8.59 2.53 -4.90
CA ASN A 181 -9.45 3.59 -4.35
C ASN A 181 -8.63 4.85 -4.05
N GLY A 182 -9.32 5.98 -3.95
CA GLY A 182 -8.67 7.25 -3.68
C GLY A 182 -9.27 7.99 -2.49
N LEU A 183 -8.42 8.63 -1.65
CA LEU A 183 -8.81 9.69 -0.74
C LEU A 183 -8.22 11.00 -1.27
N ALA A 184 -9.05 11.80 -1.92
CA ALA A 184 -8.67 13.09 -2.49
C ALA A 184 -8.83 14.20 -1.46
N ILE A 185 -7.73 14.83 -1.06
CA ILE A 185 -7.70 15.82 0.00
C ILE A 185 -7.60 17.21 -0.64
N PHE A 186 -8.60 18.06 -0.42
CA PHE A 186 -8.50 19.46 -0.80
C PHE A 186 -7.64 20.21 0.23
N ASN A 187 -6.42 20.57 -0.16
CA ASN A 187 -5.51 21.31 0.70
C ASN A 187 -5.81 22.81 0.65
N LYS A 188 -6.65 23.30 1.56
CA LYS A 188 -7.04 24.72 1.66
C LYS A 188 -5.86 25.67 1.82
N ARG A 189 -4.85 25.26 2.61
CA ARG A 189 -3.64 26.06 2.82
C ARG A 189 -2.84 26.19 1.53
N ALA A 190 -2.58 25.10 0.86
CA ALA A 190 -1.84 25.11 -0.41
C ALA A 190 -2.57 25.90 -1.49
N ALA A 191 -3.90 25.75 -1.58
CA ALA A 191 -4.73 26.54 -2.50
C ALA A 191 -4.65 28.04 -2.23
N ALA A 192 -4.61 28.46 -0.95
CA ALA A 192 -4.51 29.85 -0.55
C ALA A 192 -3.14 30.49 -0.86
N LEU A 193 -2.07 29.70 -0.93
CA LEU A 193 -0.74 30.20 -1.26
C LEU A 193 -0.58 30.63 -2.74
N GLY A 194 -1.48 30.17 -3.61
CA GLY A 194 -1.47 30.51 -5.03
C GLY A 194 -0.32 29.85 -5.82
N GLY A 195 -0.17 30.26 -7.09
CA GLY A 195 0.93 29.82 -7.96
C GLY A 195 0.91 28.32 -8.27
N TYR A 196 2.10 27.74 -8.42
CA TYR A 196 2.25 26.32 -8.74
C TYR A 196 1.60 25.41 -7.70
N LEU A 197 1.75 25.72 -6.41
CA LEU A 197 1.23 24.85 -5.35
C LEU A 197 -0.31 24.78 -5.40
N ALA A 198 -0.98 25.90 -5.59
CA ALA A 198 -2.43 25.93 -5.76
C ALA A 198 -2.90 25.15 -7.00
N ALA A 199 -2.22 25.32 -8.14
CA ALA A 199 -2.54 24.61 -9.36
C ALA A 199 -2.32 23.08 -9.22
N HIS A 200 -1.31 22.67 -8.46
CA HIS A 200 -0.98 21.28 -8.17
C HIS A 200 -2.01 20.63 -7.25
N THR A 201 -2.44 21.32 -6.18
CA THR A 201 -3.37 20.77 -5.19
C THR A 201 -4.84 21.02 -5.53
N ASN A 202 -5.12 21.93 -6.45
CA ASN A 202 -6.46 22.21 -6.94
C ASN A 202 -6.47 22.35 -8.47
N PRO A 203 -6.28 21.25 -9.22
CA PRO A 203 -6.28 21.27 -10.67
C PRO A 203 -7.65 21.62 -11.24
N PRO A 204 -7.76 21.93 -12.54
CA PRO A 204 -9.05 22.16 -13.20
C PRO A 204 -10.04 21.00 -12.95
N GLY A 205 -11.19 21.32 -12.40
CA GLY A 205 -12.21 20.36 -11.97
C GLY A 205 -12.02 19.82 -10.55
N GLY A 206 -10.97 20.21 -9.85
CA GLY A 206 -10.66 19.82 -8.47
C GLY A 206 -9.89 18.49 -8.37
N ILE A 207 -9.29 18.28 -7.19
CA ILE A 207 -8.46 17.10 -6.93
C ILE A 207 -9.24 15.80 -6.98
N ALA A 208 -10.48 15.76 -6.52
CA ALA A 208 -11.32 14.56 -6.59
C ALA A 208 -11.60 14.14 -8.04
N LYS A 209 -11.82 15.10 -8.94
CA LYS A 209 -11.99 14.82 -10.36
C LYS A 209 -10.72 14.25 -10.99
N TYR A 210 -9.56 14.78 -10.59
CA TYR A 210 -8.27 14.24 -11.03
C TYR A 210 -8.10 12.78 -10.59
N TYR A 211 -8.38 12.47 -9.32
CA TYR A 211 -8.32 11.11 -8.79
C TYR A 211 -9.28 10.18 -9.52
N GLN A 212 -10.53 10.63 -9.71
CA GLN A 212 -11.56 9.86 -10.42
C GLN A 212 -11.16 9.53 -11.87
N THR A 213 -10.46 10.44 -12.53
CA THR A 213 -10.11 10.27 -13.95
C THR A 213 -8.82 9.49 -14.13
N ASN A 214 -7.81 9.70 -13.26
CA ASN A 214 -6.46 9.23 -13.49
C ASN A 214 -5.99 8.15 -12.50
N VAL A 215 -6.48 8.16 -11.24
CA VAL A 215 -5.88 7.37 -10.17
C VAL A 215 -6.66 6.10 -9.90
N ILE A 216 -7.98 6.20 -9.67
CA ILE A 216 -8.79 5.04 -9.30
C ILE A 216 -9.07 4.11 -10.48
N GLY A 217 -9.28 2.83 -10.19
CA GLY A 217 -9.63 1.82 -11.19
C GLY A 217 -9.93 0.47 -10.55
N GLY A 218 -10.54 -0.41 -11.34
CA GLY A 218 -10.94 -1.74 -10.91
C GLY A 218 -12.40 -1.83 -10.44
N PRO A 219 -12.88 -3.04 -10.14
CA PRO A 219 -14.27 -3.27 -9.73
C PRO A 219 -14.63 -2.51 -8.45
N GLY A 220 -15.70 -1.71 -8.52
CA GLY A 220 -16.19 -0.95 -7.35
C GLY A 220 -15.29 0.18 -6.87
N ALA A 221 -14.28 0.59 -7.66
CA ALA A 221 -13.37 1.67 -7.30
C ALA A 221 -14.11 3.00 -7.06
N PHE A 222 -13.71 3.73 -6.04
CA PHE A 222 -14.33 5.00 -5.67
C PHE A 222 -13.33 6.01 -5.13
N VAL A 223 -13.74 7.27 -5.15
CA VAL A 223 -13.00 8.38 -4.52
C VAL A 223 -13.82 8.91 -3.35
N GLU A 224 -13.22 8.95 -2.17
CA GLU A 224 -13.69 9.77 -1.06
C GLU A 224 -12.98 11.12 -1.15
N GLN A 225 -13.74 12.20 -1.01
CA GLN A 225 -13.19 13.57 -1.00
C GLN A 225 -13.34 14.20 0.37
N ILE A 226 -12.32 14.90 0.81
CA ILE A 226 -12.38 15.74 2.01
C ILE A 226 -11.97 17.18 1.71
N ASP A 227 -12.58 18.13 2.44
CA ASP A 227 -12.36 19.56 2.24
C ASP A 227 -11.11 20.09 2.96
N ASP A 228 -10.59 19.33 3.93
CA ASP A 228 -9.33 19.62 4.64
C ASP A 228 -8.88 18.43 5.50
N PHE A 229 -7.64 18.50 6.01
CA PHE A 229 -7.06 17.44 6.83
C PHE A 229 -7.75 17.24 8.19
N ASN A 230 -8.55 18.22 8.70
CA ASN A 230 -9.30 18.00 9.94
C ASN A 230 -10.38 16.92 9.80
N SER A 231 -10.89 16.74 8.59
CA SER A 231 -11.89 15.70 8.28
C SER A 231 -11.29 14.33 7.95
N PHE A 232 -9.96 14.20 7.95
CA PHE A 232 -9.26 13.00 7.47
C PHE A 232 -9.70 11.73 8.24
N GLY A 233 -9.71 11.78 9.57
CA GLY A 233 -10.05 10.61 10.37
C GLY A 233 -11.44 10.07 10.11
N GLU A 234 -12.45 10.95 10.06
CA GLU A 234 -13.83 10.56 9.78
C GLU A 234 -14.01 10.01 8.36
N ALA A 235 -13.37 10.64 7.38
CA ALA A 235 -13.41 10.16 5.99
C ALA A 235 -12.71 8.80 5.85
N MET A 236 -11.57 8.60 6.51
CA MET A 236 -10.86 7.34 6.51
C MET A 236 -11.66 6.21 7.16
N ILE A 237 -12.43 6.49 8.22
CA ILE A 237 -13.37 5.51 8.80
C ILE A 237 -14.40 5.09 7.76
N ARG A 238 -15.08 6.04 7.10
CA ARG A 238 -16.09 5.73 6.07
C ARG A 238 -15.48 4.95 4.92
N LYS A 239 -14.32 5.38 4.45
CA LYS A 239 -13.61 4.77 3.34
C LYS A 239 -13.20 3.33 3.65
N LEU A 240 -12.55 3.08 4.79
CA LEU A 240 -12.15 1.73 5.21
C LEU A 240 -13.36 0.81 5.41
N VAL A 241 -14.45 1.31 6.01
CA VAL A 241 -15.69 0.53 6.14
C VAL A 241 -16.21 0.13 4.75
N SER A 242 -16.24 1.05 3.80
CA SER A 242 -16.69 0.77 2.43
C SER A 242 -15.78 -0.25 1.74
N GLU A 243 -14.47 -0.12 1.86
CA GLU A 243 -13.48 -1.04 1.26
C GLU A 243 -13.57 -2.45 1.83
N ILE A 244 -13.73 -2.56 3.15
CA ILE A 244 -13.82 -3.85 3.83
C ILE A 244 -15.16 -4.52 3.55
N ALA A 245 -16.27 -3.75 3.57
CA ALA A 245 -17.63 -4.26 3.39
C ALA A 245 -18.00 -4.59 1.94
N CYS A 246 -17.27 -4.08 0.93
CA CYS A 246 -17.48 -4.42 -0.48
C CYS A 246 -17.14 -5.90 -0.75
N ALA A 247 -18.02 -6.81 -0.31
CA ALA A 247 -18.02 -8.16 -0.84
C ALA A 247 -18.44 -8.08 -2.33
N GLU A 248 -17.73 -8.76 -3.25
CA GLU A 248 -18.24 -9.00 -4.60
C GLU A 248 -19.68 -9.52 -4.48
N PRO A 249 -20.62 -9.03 -5.32
CA PRO A 249 -21.93 -9.69 -5.39
C PRO A 249 -21.65 -11.15 -5.73
N ALA A 250 -22.13 -12.06 -4.88
CA ALA A 250 -22.05 -13.49 -5.12
C ALA A 250 -22.48 -13.73 -6.57
N GLY A 251 -21.56 -14.24 -7.40
CA GLY A 251 -21.80 -14.49 -8.79
C GLY A 251 -23.10 -15.24 -8.93
N ASP A 252 -24.03 -14.71 -9.72
CA ASP A 252 -25.33 -15.27 -9.99
C ASP A 252 -25.09 -16.67 -10.56
N GLY A 253 -25.21 -17.66 -9.68
CA GLY A 253 -25.10 -19.07 -10.06
C GLY A 253 -26.11 -19.33 -11.14
N ALA A 254 -25.66 -19.35 -12.38
CA ALA A 254 -26.46 -19.80 -13.51
C ALA A 254 -27.07 -21.15 -13.15
N LYS A 255 -28.34 -21.14 -12.75
CA LYS A 255 -29.18 -22.31 -12.75
C LYS A 255 -29.40 -22.67 -14.21
N ALA A 256 -28.54 -23.57 -14.73
CA ALA A 256 -28.92 -24.35 -15.89
C ALA A 256 -30.10 -25.24 -15.47
N GLY A 257 -31.28 -24.94 -15.94
CA GLY A 257 -32.45 -25.81 -16.00
C GLY A 257 -32.46 -26.57 -17.31
#